data_7ea0c718d4c2185cf626d20eb13cce30
#
_entry.id   7ea0c718d4c2185cf626d20eb13cce30
#
_cell.length_a   1.000
_cell.length_b   1.000
_cell.length_c   1.000
_cell.angle_alpha   90.00
_cell.angle_beta   90.00
_cell.angle_gamma   90.00
#
_symmetry.space_group_name_H-M   'P 1'
#
loop_
_entity.id
_entity.type
_entity.pdbx_description
1 polymer ?
#
loop_
_entity_poly.entity_id
_entity_poly.type
_entity_poly.pdbx_seq_one_letter_code
_entity_poly.pdbx_strand_id
1 'polypeptide(L)'
;MTFAFTGFVSFGLPEDLVITLEEKFINEGSPKNLSLFYDAAPGCREAHGGNHLAHRGLIRRIHGGHLDLNRKLAALCSENAMPVFMVPQDVNSHLLRAIAGGEPGIVTKIGLKTYADPRQDGCRANQAAWDCGETVVELLNIDDKEYLFYKTFPIDICFIKGTTADTDGNVTVEHEAVLNPILELAVATHNSGGKVIVQVDRLAQAGTLKPKDVKVPGLLVDAIVVGKPENS
;
A
#
# COMPACT_ATOMS: atom_id res chain seq x y z
N MET A 1 -13.35 0.71 -3.96
CA MET A 1 -12.68 0.50 -2.66
C MET A 1 -11.18 0.53 -2.89
N THR A 2 -10.43 1.28 -2.06
CA THR A 2 -8.96 1.32 -2.08
C THR A 2 -8.43 0.31 -1.07
N PHE A 3 -7.66 -0.63 -1.55
CA PHE A 3 -6.95 -1.63 -0.77
C PHE A 3 -5.46 -1.30 -0.75
N ALA A 4 -4.84 -1.33 0.42
CA ALA A 4 -3.42 -1.10 0.60
C ALA A 4 -2.78 -2.22 1.40
N PHE A 5 -1.49 -2.49 1.19
CA PHE A 5 -0.73 -3.41 2.03
C PHE A 5 0.73 -3.03 2.11
N THR A 6 1.36 -3.43 3.20
CA THR A 6 2.78 -3.18 3.44
C THR A 6 3.66 -4.25 2.82
N GLY A 7 4.93 -3.94 2.69
CA GLY A 7 6.01 -4.83 2.32
C GLY A 7 7.10 -4.11 1.54
N PHE A 8 8.32 -4.55 1.76
CA PHE A 8 9.48 -4.11 1.00
C PHE A 8 10.25 -5.34 0.54
N VAL A 9 10.27 -5.60 -0.77
CA VAL A 9 10.73 -6.88 -1.31
C VAL A 9 9.90 -8.00 -0.70
N SER A 10 10.53 -8.99 -0.05
CA SER A 10 9.86 -10.07 0.67
C SER A 10 9.72 -9.82 2.19
N PHE A 11 10.06 -8.62 2.67
CA PHE A 11 10.06 -8.31 4.09
C PHE A 11 8.78 -7.58 4.50
N GLY A 12 8.22 -7.97 5.66
CA GLY A 12 7.04 -7.34 6.22
C GLY A 12 5.78 -7.51 5.34
N LEU A 13 5.66 -8.62 4.62
CA LEU A 13 4.49 -8.97 3.83
C LEU A 13 3.42 -9.63 4.70
N PRO A 14 2.18 -9.16 4.70
CA PRO A 14 1.05 -9.87 5.31
C PRO A 14 0.57 -10.99 4.37
N GLU A 15 1.44 -11.98 4.13
CA GLU A 15 1.32 -12.95 3.04
C GLU A 15 0.06 -13.81 3.13
N ASP A 16 -0.29 -14.32 4.32
CA ASP A 16 -1.51 -15.12 4.50
C ASP A 16 -2.77 -14.31 4.18
N LEU A 17 -2.79 -13.04 4.53
CA LEU A 17 -3.92 -12.17 4.21
C LEU A 17 -4.05 -11.94 2.71
N VAL A 18 -2.92 -11.76 2.01
CA VAL A 18 -2.90 -11.56 0.56
C VAL A 18 -3.27 -12.85 -0.18
N ILE A 19 -2.76 -14.00 0.26
CA ILE A 19 -3.16 -15.32 -0.26
C ILE A 19 -4.67 -15.55 -0.05
N THR A 20 -5.18 -15.27 1.16
CA THR A 20 -6.61 -15.42 1.46
C THR A 20 -7.48 -14.54 0.57
N LEU A 21 -7.01 -13.32 0.25
CA LEU A 21 -7.69 -12.42 -0.67
C LEU A 21 -7.73 -12.99 -2.10
N GLU A 22 -6.60 -13.57 -2.57
CA GLU A 22 -6.52 -14.27 -3.85
C GLU A 22 -7.49 -15.44 -3.91
N GLU A 23 -7.42 -16.35 -2.93
CA GLU A 23 -8.29 -17.53 -2.84
C GLU A 23 -9.77 -17.17 -2.84
N LYS A 24 -10.14 -16.14 -2.07
CA LYS A 24 -11.51 -15.64 -2.04
C LYS A 24 -11.97 -15.13 -3.39
N PHE A 25 -11.11 -14.38 -4.09
CA PHE A 25 -11.43 -13.90 -5.44
C PHE A 25 -11.59 -15.06 -6.43
N ILE A 26 -10.69 -16.05 -6.41
CA ILE A 26 -10.74 -17.20 -7.30
C ILE A 26 -12.02 -18.03 -7.08
N ASN A 27 -12.36 -18.28 -5.81
CA ASN A 27 -13.47 -19.15 -5.44
C ASN A 27 -14.85 -18.47 -5.55
N GLU A 28 -14.93 -17.18 -5.21
CA GLU A 28 -16.20 -16.46 -5.08
C GLU A 28 -16.39 -15.33 -6.11
N GLY A 29 -15.34 -14.96 -6.86
CA GLY A 29 -15.34 -13.80 -7.75
C GLY A 29 -15.43 -12.47 -7.01
N SER A 30 -15.09 -12.44 -5.72
CA SER A 30 -15.19 -11.28 -4.83
C SER A 30 -14.08 -11.31 -3.78
N PRO A 31 -13.53 -10.13 -3.39
CA PRO A 31 -13.83 -8.78 -3.90
C PRO A 31 -13.35 -8.58 -5.33
N LYS A 32 -13.85 -7.53 -5.99
CA LYS A 32 -13.43 -7.20 -7.37
C LYS A 32 -13.28 -5.69 -7.55
N ASN A 33 -12.54 -5.29 -8.58
CA ASN A 33 -12.34 -3.90 -8.95
C ASN A 33 -11.72 -3.05 -7.83
N LEU A 34 -10.71 -3.59 -7.12
CA LEU A 34 -9.99 -2.86 -6.10
C LEU A 34 -9.03 -1.84 -6.72
N SER A 35 -8.94 -0.66 -6.12
CA SER A 35 -7.81 0.25 -6.34
C SER A 35 -6.68 -0.18 -5.41
N LEU A 36 -5.59 -0.67 -5.95
CA LEU A 36 -4.44 -1.14 -5.19
C LEU A 36 -3.48 0.01 -4.91
N PHE A 37 -3.08 0.17 -3.65
CA PHE A 37 -2.01 1.05 -3.24
C PHE A 37 -0.92 0.28 -2.49
N TYR A 38 0.33 0.59 -2.78
CA TYR A 38 1.51 0.21 -2.01
C TYR A 38 2.62 1.27 -2.19
N ASP A 39 3.45 1.45 -1.17
CA ASP A 39 4.43 2.53 -1.20
C ASP A 39 5.67 2.18 -2.04
N ALA A 40 6.19 0.96 -1.96
CA ALA A 40 7.38 0.50 -2.68
C ALA A 40 7.05 -0.53 -3.77
N ALA A 41 7.40 -1.80 -3.56
CA ALA A 41 7.03 -2.96 -4.36
C ALA A 41 7.04 -4.22 -3.47
N PRO A 42 5.94 -4.53 -2.79
CA PRO A 42 5.84 -5.70 -1.93
C PRO A 42 5.72 -6.97 -2.77
N GLY A 43 6.78 -7.76 -2.85
CA GLY A 43 6.82 -9.01 -3.62
C GLY A 43 8.22 -9.55 -3.86
N CYS A 44 8.32 -10.76 -4.38
CA CYS A 44 9.57 -11.44 -4.67
C CYS A 44 9.64 -11.95 -6.13
N ARG A 45 9.34 -11.07 -7.08
CA ARG A 45 9.30 -11.34 -8.52
C ARG A 45 8.09 -12.17 -8.97
N GLU A 46 7.90 -13.43 -8.53
CA GLU A 46 6.89 -14.31 -9.16
C GLU A 46 5.88 -14.92 -8.18
N ALA A 47 6.22 -15.05 -6.90
CA ALA A 47 5.46 -15.89 -5.98
C ALA A 47 4.69 -15.13 -4.90
N HIS A 48 5.28 -14.11 -4.27
CA HIS A 48 4.76 -13.50 -3.07
C HIS A 48 4.23 -12.07 -3.28
N GLY A 49 3.49 -11.58 -2.28
CA GLY A 49 3.02 -10.22 -2.21
C GLY A 49 2.06 -9.85 -3.33
N GLY A 50 2.32 -8.74 -4.03
CA GLY A 50 1.46 -8.24 -5.10
C GLY A 50 1.23 -9.21 -6.27
N ASN A 51 2.05 -10.26 -6.42
CA ASN A 51 1.85 -11.27 -7.46
C ASN A 51 0.58 -12.09 -7.27
N HIS A 52 0.11 -12.29 -6.03
CA HIS A 52 -1.18 -12.90 -5.71
C HIS A 52 -2.37 -12.09 -6.20
N LEU A 53 -2.19 -10.79 -6.40
CA LEU A 53 -3.26 -9.89 -6.82
C LEU A 53 -3.40 -9.76 -8.34
N ALA A 54 -2.56 -10.44 -9.10
CA ALA A 54 -2.49 -10.32 -10.56
C ALA A 54 -3.58 -11.10 -11.29
N HIS A 55 -4.83 -10.88 -10.91
CA HIS A 55 -6.00 -11.47 -11.56
C HIS A 55 -6.85 -10.39 -12.24
N ARG A 56 -7.23 -10.64 -13.51
CA ARG A 56 -8.15 -9.74 -14.22
C ARG A 56 -9.48 -9.64 -13.48
N GLY A 57 -9.91 -8.42 -13.20
CA GLY A 57 -11.13 -8.14 -12.47
C GLY A 57 -10.95 -8.00 -10.94
N LEU A 58 -9.86 -8.48 -10.36
CA LEU A 58 -9.54 -8.24 -8.95
C LEU A 58 -9.09 -6.78 -8.76
N ILE A 59 -8.10 -6.35 -9.52
CA ILE A 59 -7.54 -4.98 -9.46
C ILE A 59 -8.04 -4.19 -10.67
N ARG A 60 -8.61 -3.01 -10.43
CA ARG A 60 -9.04 -2.05 -11.46
C ARG A 60 -8.04 -0.92 -11.70
N ARG A 61 -7.13 -0.68 -10.76
CA ARG A 61 -6.15 0.41 -10.80
C ARG A 61 -5.01 0.13 -9.84
N ILE A 62 -3.80 0.53 -10.22
CA ILE A 62 -2.62 0.48 -9.34
C ILE A 62 -2.07 1.89 -9.14
N HIS A 63 -1.72 2.21 -7.90
CA HIS A 63 -0.92 3.35 -7.49
C HIS A 63 0.22 2.81 -6.61
N GLY A 64 1.44 2.79 -7.10
CA GLY A 64 2.56 2.18 -6.39
C GLY A 64 3.91 2.80 -6.73
N GLY A 65 4.97 2.33 -6.07
CA GLY A 65 6.33 2.78 -6.33
C GLY A 65 6.90 2.22 -7.63
N HIS A 66 6.89 0.91 -7.78
CA HIS A 66 7.33 0.21 -9.00
C HIS A 66 6.74 -1.21 -9.08
N LEU A 67 6.91 -1.89 -10.22
CA LEU A 67 6.37 -3.24 -10.48
C LEU A 67 7.45 -4.33 -10.62
N ASP A 68 8.72 -4.01 -10.52
CA ASP A 68 9.81 -4.95 -10.85
C ASP A 68 9.75 -6.26 -10.04
N LEU A 69 9.31 -6.17 -8.78
CA LEU A 69 9.17 -7.31 -7.89
C LEU A 69 7.79 -8.01 -7.99
N ASN A 70 6.87 -7.46 -8.79
CA ASN A 70 5.54 -8.00 -9.02
C ASN A 70 5.34 -8.28 -10.51
N ARG A 71 6.10 -9.25 -11.05
CA ARG A 71 6.13 -9.53 -12.50
C ARG A 71 4.78 -9.88 -13.10
N LYS A 72 3.92 -10.57 -12.35
CA LYS A 72 2.57 -10.86 -12.81
C LYS A 72 1.70 -9.60 -12.95
N LEU A 73 1.82 -8.64 -12.01
CA LEU A 73 1.18 -7.33 -12.15
C LEU A 73 1.81 -6.51 -13.28
N ALA A 74 3.15 -6.59 -13.45
CA ALA A 74 3.83 -5.94 -14.55
C ALA A 74 3.37 -6.47 -15.93
N ALA A 75 3.11 -7.77 -16.05
CA ALA A 75 2.53 -8.35 -17.26
C ALA A 75 1.15 -7.74 -17.57
N LEU A 76 0.25 -7.68 -16.58
CA LEU A 76 -1.07 -7.05 -16.74
C LEU A 76 -0.96 -5.54 -17.07
N CYS A 77 0.03 -4.85 -16.52
CA CYS A 77 0.33 -3.46 -16.88
C CYS A 77 0.71 -3.34 -18.37
N SER A 78 1.60 -4.20 -18.85
CA SER A 78 2.04 -4.23 -20.26
C SER A 78 0.91 -4.59 -21.23
N GLU A 79 -0.06 -5.38 -20.78
CA GLU A 79 -1.27 -5.71 -21.52
C GLU A 79 -2.37 -4.63 -21.46
N ASN A 80 -2.10 -3.50 -20.80
CA ASN A 80 -3.09 -2.44 -20.56
C ASN A 80 -4.39 -2.93 -19.87
N ALA A 81 -4.26 -3.94 -18.99
CA ALA A 81 -5.43 -4.55 -18.32
C ALA A 81 -6.12 -3.60 -17.32
N MET A 82 -5.40 -2.61 -16.81
CA MET A 82 -5.90 -1.55 -15.92
C MET A 82 -4.94 -0.35 -15.90
N PRO A 83 -5.41 0.85 -15.52
CA PRO A 83 -4.56 2.01 -15.27
C PRO A 83 -3.52 1.75 -14.18
N VAL A 84 -2.25 2.09 -14.47
CA VAL A 84 -1.13 1.96 -13.54
C VAL A 84 -0.40 3.27 -13.42
N PHE A 85 -0.26 3.76 -12.18
CA PHE A 85 0.47 4.96 -11.84
C PHE A 85 1.67 4.60 -10.96
N MET A 86 2.88 4.87 -11.47
CA MET A 86 4.13 4.68 -10.73
C MET A 86 4.57 6.02 -10.15
N VAL A 87 4.37 6.18 -8.86
CA VAL A 87 4.69 7.40 -8.12
C VAL A 87 6.01 7.20 -7.38
N PRO A 88 6.90 8.19 -7.33
CA PRO A 88 8.15 8.04 -6.58
C PRO A 88 7.89 7.53 -5.15
N GLN A 89 8.64 6.51 -4.71
CA GLN A 89 8.41 5.82 -3.44
C GLN A 89 8.38 6.78 -2.24
N ASP A 90 9.32 7.71 -2.19
CA ASP A 90 9.41 8.75 -1.16
C ASP A 90 8.11 9.62 -1.12
N VAL A 91 7.53 9.93 -2.31
CA VAL A 91 6.24 10.60 -2.38
C VAL A 91 5.12 9.75 -1.79
N ASN A 92 5.09 8.44 -2.09
CA ASN A 92 4.09 7.52 -1.53
C ASN A 92 4.14 7.47 0.00
N SER A 93 5.35 7.41 0.58
CA SER A 93 5.51 7.43 2.05
C SER A 93 5.03 8.76 2.66
N HIS A 94 5.27 9.89 1.98
CA HIS A 94 4.74 11.20 2.41
C HIS A 94 3.22 11.30 2.23
N LEU A 95 2.66 10.71 1.16
CA LEU A 95 1.21 10.68 0.94
C LEU A 95 0.47 9.98 2.09
N LEU A 96 1.01 8.91 2.66
CA LEU A 96 0.40 8.25 3.82
C LEU A 96 0.21 9.20 4.99
N ARG A 97 1.21 10.06 5.27
CA ARG A 97 1.12 11.08 6.33
C ARG A 97 0.11 12.17 5.99
N ALA A 98 0.07 12.60 4.74
CA ALA A 98 -0.91 13.57 4.27
C ALA A 98 -2.35 13.02 4.36
N ILE A 99 -2.57 11.77 3.96
CA ILE A 99 -3.87 11.09 4.11
C ILE A 99 -4.24 11.01 5.60
N ALA A 100 -3.30 10.59 6.46
CA ALA A 100 -3.50 10.53 7.91
C ALA A 100 -3.88 11.90 8.51
N GLY A 101 -3.31 12.99 7.98
CA GLY A 101 -3.59 14.37 8.40
C GLY A 101 -4.83 14.99 7.75
N GLY A 102 -5.51 14.30 6.84
CA GLY A 102 -6.64 14.87 6.09
C GLY A 102 -6.25 15.96 5.10
N GLU A 103 -4.99 15.97 4.66
CA GLU A 103 -4.47 16.95 3.71
C GLU A 103 -4.92 16.60 2.28
N PRO A 104 -5.10 17.59 1.38
CA PRO A 104 -5.53 17.33 0.01
C PRO A 104 -4.43 16.71 -0.86
N GLY A 105 -3.18 16.77 -0.43
CA GLY A 105 -2.01 16.28 -1.14
C GLY A 105 -0.72 16.82 -0.56
N ILE A 106 0.39 16.50 -1.21
CA ILE A 106 1.71 17.02 -0.86
C ILE A 106 2.28 17.89 -1.97
N VAL A 107 2.96 18.96 -1.61
CA VAL A 107 3.66 19.85 -2.52
C VAL A 107 5.17 19.62 -2.38
N THR A 108 5.83 19.24 -3.47
CA THR A 108 7.27 18.91 -3.46
C THR A 108 7.91 19.18 -4.81
N LYS A 109 9.24 19.20 -4.86
CA LYS A 109 10.02 19.25 -6.11
C LYS A 109 10.39 17.85 -6.63
N ILE A 110 10.15 16.81 -5.85
CA ILE A 110 10.45 15.42 -6.23
C ILE A 110 9.64 15.07 -7.46
N GLY A 111 10.31 14.59 -8.49
CA GLY A 111 9.69 14.22 -9.75
C GLY A 111 9.67 15.30 -10.84
N LEU A 112 10.01 16.57 -10.53
CA LEU A 112 10.13 17.61 -11.56
C LEU A 112 11.10 17.18 -12.67
N LYS A 113 10.66 17.36 -13.94
CA LYS A 113 11.43 17.02 -15.15
C LYS A 113 11.74 15.52 -15.32
N THR A 114 11.07 14.65 -14.57
CA THR A 114 11.13 13.19 -14.71
C THR A 114 9.81 12.66 -15.26
N TYR A 115 9.66 11.34 -15.38
CA TYR A 115 8.41 10.67 -15.76
C TYR A 115 7.21 11.06 -14.85
N ALA A 116 7.46 11.49 -13.62
CA ALA A 116 6.40 11.92 -12.70
C ALA A 116 5.87 13.33 -13.01
N ASP A 117 6.61 14.15 -13.76
CA ASP A 117 6.18 15.48 -14.16
C ASP A 117 4.96 15.39 -15.11
N PRO A 118 3.86 16.13 -14.87
CA PRO A 118 2.68 16.12 -15.76
C PRO A 118 2.97 16.50 -17.20
N ARG A 119 4.05 17.23 -17.46
CA ARG A 119 4.52 17.60 -18.81
C ARG A 119 5.21 16.46 -19.54
N GLN A 120 5.54 15.37 -18.83
CA GLN A 120 6.04 14.10 -19.35
C GLN A 120 4.92 13.06 -19.25
N ASP A 121 5.07 12.05 -18.40
CA ASP A 121 4.07 11.00 -18.26
C ASP A 121 3.08 11.20 -17.10
N GLY A 122 3.37 12.12 -16.15
CA GLY A 122 2.53 12.35 -14.99
C GLY A 122 2.30 11.08 -14.16
N CYS A 123 3.35 10.30 -13.93
CA CYS A 123 3.34 8.99 -13.27
C CYS A 123 2.61 7.87 -14.02
N ARG A 124 2.11 8.06 -15.24
CA ARG A 124 1.39 7.03 -16.00
C ARG A 124 2.37 6.01 -16.56
N ALA A 125 2.13 4.74 -16.26
CA ALA A 125 3.02 3.64 -16.65
C ALA A 125 2.54 2.88 -17.89
N ASN A 126 1.30 3.10 -18.34
CA ASN A 126 0.73 2.39 -19.48
C ASN A 126 -0.37 3.20 -20.19
N GLN A 127 -0.81 2.74 -21.37
CA GLN A 127 -1.83 3.43 -22.17
C GLN A 127 -3.16 3.53 -21.42
N ALA A 128 -3.55 2.49 -20.67
CA ALA A 128 -4.79 2.51 -19.90
C ALA A 128 -4.81 3.65 -18.86
N ALA A 129 -3.65 4.06 -18.32
CA ALA A 129 -3.56 5.20 -17.41
C ALA A 129 -3.73 6.55 -18.13
N TRP A 130 -3.42 6.64 -19.42
CA TRP A 130 -3.74 7.81 -20.24
C TRP A 130 -5.22 7.86 -20.60
N ASP A 131 -5.78 6.73 -20.98
CA ASP A 131 -7.15 6.62 -21.48
C ASP A 131 -8.20 6.84 -20.38
N CYS A 132 -7.86 6.54 -19.10
CA CYS A 132 -8.79 6.72 -17.98
C CYS A 132 -9.05 8.18 -17.61
N GLY A 133 -8.22 9.13 -18.09
CA GLY A 133 -8.37 10.56 -17.82
C GLY A 133 -8.07 11.00 -16.39
N GLU A 134 -7.62 10.09 -15.51
CA GLU A 134 -7.25 10.41 -14.14
C GLU A 134 -5.86 11.07 -14.06
N THR A 135 -5.68 11.98 -13.08
CA THR A 135 -4.40 12.61 -12.77
C THR A 135 -4.07 12.44 -11.29
N VAL A 136 -2.87 11.94 -10.99
CA VAL A 136 -2.37 11.76 -9.61
C VAL A 136 -1.45 12.90 -9.18
N VAL A 137 -0.97 13.68 -10.14
CA VAL A 137 -0.02 14.78 -9.93
C VAL A 137 -0.35 15.98 -10.80
N GLU A 138 -0.16 17.16 -10.26
CA GLU A 138 -0.33 18.46 -10.96
C GLU A 138 0.90 19.32 -10.81
N LEU A 139 1.13 20.24 -11.78
CA LEU A 139 2.17 21.25 -11.70
C LEU A 139 1.62 22.48 -11.00
N LEU A 140 2.33 22.99 -9.98
CA LEU A 140 2.02 24.23 -9.28
C LEU A 140 3.15 25.23 -9.41
N ASN A 141 2.79 26.52 -9.46
CA ASN A 141 3.72 27.63 -9.31
C ASN A 141 3.45 28.34 -7.98
N ILE A 142 4.46 28.41 -7.12
CA ILE A 142 4.41 29.11 -5.85
C ILE A 142 5.64 30.01 -5.77
N ASP A 143 5.45 31.32 -5.63
CA ASP A 143 6.53 32.33 -5.59
C ASP A 143 7.53 32.18 -6.77
N ASP A 144 7.00 32.07 -8.00
CA ASP A 144 7.77 31.91 -9.25
C ASP A 144 8.64 30.64 -9.30
N LYS A 145 8.33 29.64 -8.47
CA LYS A 145 9.00 28.34 -8.46
C LYS A 145 8.02 27.23 -8.77
N GLU A 146 8.48 26.27 -9.57
CA GLU A 146 7.70 25.09 -9.92
C GLU A 146 7.75 24.04 -8.81
N TYR A 147 6.60 23.43 -8.55
CA TYR A 147 6.40 22.30 -7.66
C TYR A 147 5.44 21.31 -8.27
N LEU A 148 5.48 20.07 -7.83
CA LEU A 148 4.47 19.06 -8.09
C LEU A 148 3.54 18.91 -6.88
N PHE A 149 2.25 18.82 -7.16
CA PHE A 149 1.22 18.52 -6.17
C PHE A 149 0.69 17.11 -6.41
N TYR A 150 1.01 16.20 -5.50
CA TYR A 150 0.53 14.82 -5.52
C TYR A 150 -0.73 14.71 -4.66
N LYS A 151 -1.82 14.21 -5.26
CA LYS A 151 -3.15 14.15 -4.64
C LYS A 151 -3.26 12.98 -3.66
N THR A 152 -3.90 13.21 -2.52
CA THR A 152 -4.31 12.16 -1.60
C THR A 152 -5.59 11.46 -2.07
N PHE A 153 -5.87 10.33 -1.45
CA PHE A 153 -7.04 9.49 -1.70
C PHE A 153 -7.39 8.71 -0.42
N PRO A 154 -8.67 8.34 -0.19
CA PRO A 154 -9.02 7.55 0.99
C PRO A 154 -8.56 6.09 0.84
N ILE A 155 -8.23 5.45 1.96
CA ILE A 155 -7.88 4.03 2.05
C ILE A 155 -8.98 3.31 2.83
N ASP A 156 -9.69 2.39 2.16
CA ASP A 156 -10.85 1.70 2.76
C ASP A 156 -10.45 0.48 3.59
N ILE A 157 -9.33 -0.17 3.24
CA ILE A 157 -8.83 -1.33 3.96
C ILE A 157 -7.32 -1.45 3.77
N CYS A 158 -6.60 -1.79 4.82
CA CYS A 158 -5.20 -2.15 4.71
C CYS A 158 -4.84 -3.45 5.41
N PHE A 159 -3.83 -4.14 4.86
CA PHE A 159 -3.16 -5.26 5.47
C PHE A 159 -1.74 -4.85 5.87
N ILE A 160 -1.37 -5.07 7.12
CA ILE A 160 -0.04 -4.81 7.65
C ILE A 160 0.53 -6.04 8.34
N LYS A 161 1.86 -6.15 8.36
CA LYS A 161 2.60 -7.22 9.05
C LYS A 161 3.24 -6.68 10.31
N GLY A 162 3.12 -7.45 11.39
CA GLY A 162 3.86 -7.26 12.63
C GLY A 162 4.36 -8.60 13.15
N THR A 163 5.15 -8.59 14.21
CA THR A 163 5.68 -9.81 14.82
C THR A 163 4.77 -10.32 15.95
N THR A 164 4.45 -9.48 16.91
CA THR A 164 3.59 -9.84 18.04
C THR A 164 2.47 -8.83 18.18
N ALA A 165 1.25 -9.33 18.39
CA ALA A 165 0.16 -8.48 18.86
C ALA A 165 -0.31 -8.93 20.25
N ASP A 166 -0.74 -7.99 21.09
CA ASP A 166 -1.46 -8.36 22.31
C ASP A 166 -2.98 -8.40 22.06
N THR A 167 -3.73 -8.91 23.03
CA THR A 167 -5.19 -9.04 22.92
C THR A 167 -5.94 -7.69 22.92
N ASP A 168 -5.26 -6.58 23.22
CA ASP A 168 -5.78 -5.21 23.10
C ASP A 168 -5.47 -4.61 21.71
N GLY A 169 -4.78 -5.36 20.84
CA GLY A 169 -4.48 -4.93 19.47
C GLY A 169 -3.16 -4.19 19.30
N ASN A 170 -2.35 -4.03 20.36
CA ASN A 170 -1.05 -3.39 20.24
C ASN A 170 -0.07 -4.28 19.50
N VAL A 171 0.65 -3.73 18.50
CA VAL A 171 1.52 -4.51 17.60
C VAL A 171 2.98 -4.08 17.73
N THR A 172 3.86 -5.07 17.83
CA THR A 172 5.32 -4.91 17.80
C THR A 172 5.93 -5.55 16.55
N VAL A 173 7.20 -5.23 16.23
CA VAL A 173 7.88 -5.65 14.99
C VAL A 173 9.30 -6.17 15.27
N GLU A 174 9.50 -6.81 16.38
CA GLU A 174 10.82 -7.19 16.88
C GLU A 174 11.58 -8.19 16.01
N HIS A 175 10.90 -8.94 15.15
CA HIS A 175 11.50 -9.87 14.19
C HIS A 175 11.45 -9.37 12.73
N GLU A 176 10.80 -8.22 12.49
CA GLU A 176 10.74 -7.67 11.15
C GLU A 176 12.11 -7.08 10.74
N ALA A 177 12.64 -7.52 9.61
CA ALA A 177 13.93 -7.06 9.11
C ALA A 177 13.91 -5.57 8.66
N VAL A 178 12.75 -5.06 8.31
CA VAL A 178 12.54 -3.68 7.84
C VAL A 178 11.33 -3.09 8.53
N LEU A 179 11.48 -1.87 9.05
CA LEU A 179 10.33 -1.09 9.51
C LEU A 179 9.64 -0.44 8.31
N ASN A 180 8.63 -1.13 7.78
CA ASN A 180 7.74 -0.55 6.78
C ASN A 180 6.89 0.58 7.39
N PRO A 181 6.26 1.47 6.60
CA PRO A 181 5.41 2.56 7.09
C PRO A 181 4.05 2.04 7.64
N ILE A 182 4.11 1.05 8.54
CA ILE A 182 2.93 0.36 9.09
C ILE A 182 2.06 1.29 9.93
N LEU A 183 2.68 2.18 10.72
CA LEU A 183 1.94 3.15 11.52
C LEU A 183 1.26 4.18 10.62
N GLU A 184 1.99 4.74 9.67
CA GLU A 184 1.46 5.72 8.74
C GLU A 184 0.30 5.15 7.92
N LEU A 185 0.42 3.91 7.45
CA LEU A 185 -0.66 3.23 6.72
C LEU A 185 -1.87 2.94 7.63
N ALA A 186 -1.64 2.48 8.86
CA ALA A 186 -2.71 2.24 9.82
C ALA A 186 -3.48 3.53 10.15
N VAL A 187 -2.77 4.64 10.45
CA VAL A 187 -3.40 5.94 10.73
C VAL A 187 -4.14 6.48 9.49
N ALA A 188 -3.53 6.40 8.31
CA ALA A 188 -4.15 6.85 7.07
C ALA A 188 -5.46 6.09 6.78
N THR A 189 -5.45 4.77 6.98
CA THR A 189 -6.64 3.92 6.79
C THR A 189 -7.70 4.23 7.83
N HIS A 190 -7.34 4.27 9.11
CA HIS A 190 -8.27 4.59 10.21
C HIS A 190 -8.94 5.95 10.01
N ASN A 191 -8.15 7.00 9.70
CA ASN A 191 -8.67 8.36 9.50
C ASN A 191 -9.47 8.51 8.20
N SER A 192 -9.30 7.60 7.24
CA SER A 192 -10.17 7.49 6.06
C SER A 192 -11.51 6.79 6.38
N GLY A 193 -11.72 6.31 7.61
CA GLY A 193 -12.88 5.49 7.99
C GLY A 193 -12.78 4.03 7.55
N GLY A 194 -11.58 3.59 7.16
CA GLY A 194 -11.29 2.25 6.68
C GLY A 194 -11.01 1.23 7.79
N LYS A 195 -10.59 0.03 7.39
CA LYS A 195 -10.30 -1.10 8.29
C LYS A 195 -8.84 -1.51 8.24
N VAL A 196 -8.23 -1.68 9.40
CA VAL A 196 -6.84 -2.09 9.59
C VAL A 196 -6.80 -3.54 10.05
N ILE A 197 -6.26 -4.43 9.21
CA ILE A 197 -6.10 -5.85 9.51
C ILE A 197 -4.60 -6.15 9.61
N VAL A 198 -4.21 -6.77 10.71
CA VAL A 198 -2.81 -7.06 11.02
C VAL A 198 -2.55 -8.55 11.00
N GLN A 199 -1.57 -8.99 10.23
CA GLN A 199 -1.00 -10.33 10.35
C GLN A 199 0.18 -10.28 11.32
N VAL A 200 0.24 -11.22 12.28
CA VAL A 200 1.34 -11.37 13.23
C VAL A 200 1.77 -12.83 13.32
N ASP A 201 2.97 -13.06 13.86
CA ASP A 201 3.47 -14.42 14.10
C ASP A 201 2.87 -15.02 15.36
N ARG A 202 2.54 -14.20 16.36
CA ARG A 202 2.02 -14.67 17.64
C ARG A 202 1.17 -13.63 18.38
N LEU A 203 0.32 -14.13 19.28
CA LEU A 203 -0.43 -13.33 20.23
C LEU A 203 0.23 -13.35 21.62
N ALA A 204 0.18 -12.22 22.29
CA ALA A 204 0.59 -12.03 23.68
C ALA A 204 -0.62 -11.62 24.53
N GLN A 205 -0.50 -11.76 25.84
CA GLN A 205 -1.50 -11.26 26.79
C GLN A 205 -1.46 -9.72 26.81
N ALA A 206 -2.62 -9.09 26.95
CA ALA A 206 -2.73 -7.64 27.10
C ALA A 206 -1.83 -7.10 28.23
N GLY A 207 -1.17 -5.98 27.97
CA GLY A 207 -0.28 -5.31 28.91
C GLY A 207 1.09 -5.95 29.10
N THR A 208 1.44 -7.00 28.34
CA THR A 208 2.77 -7.64 28.45
C THR A 208 3.80 -7.08 27.48
N LEU A 209 3.37 -6.38 26.45
CA LEU A 209 4.27 -5.73 25.51
C LEU A 209 4.89 -4.48 26.12
N LYS A 210 6.17 -4.23 25.84
CA LYS A 210 6.82 -3.00 26.28
C LYS A 210 6.26 -1.82 25.47
N PRO A 211 5.73 -0.75 26.12
CA PRO A 211 5.10 0.36 25.41
C PRO A 211 5.95 1.03 24.32
N LYS A 212 7.29 1.08 24.52
CA LYS A 212 8.21 1.67 23.53
C LYS A 212 8.43 0.78 22.29
N ASP A 213 8.15 -0.52 22.39
CA ASP A 213 8.30 -1.47 21.28
C ASP A 213 7.04 -1.54 20.44
N VAL A 214 5.90 -1.07 20.97
CA VAL A 214 4.64 -0.97 20.21
C VAL A 214 4.80 0.04 19.07
N LYS A 215 4.57 -0.42 17.83
CA LYS A 215 4.64 0.40 16.62
C LYS A 215 3.26 0.79 16.11
N VAL A 216 2.26 -0.08 16.28
CA VAL A 216 0.88 0.23 15.95
C VAL A 216 0.03 0.07 17.21
N PRO A 217 -0.53 1.17 17.75
CA PRO A 217 -1.44 1.09 18.90
C PRO A 217 -2.74 0.37 18.56
N GLY A 218 -3.26 -0.41 19.51
CA GLY A 218 -4.46 -1.22 19.33
C GLY A 218 -5.72 -0.44 18.92
N LEU A 219 -5.80 0.84 19.29
CA LEU A 219 -6.91 1.71 18.89
C LEU A 219 -7.06 1.87 17.36
N LEU A 220 -5.99 1.59 16.59
CA LEU A 220 -5.99 1.66 15.13
C LEU A 220 -6.33 0.31 14.48
N VAL A 221 -6.36 -0.78 15.23
CA VAL A 221 -6.45 -2.15 14.72
C VAL A 221 -7.87 -2.68 14.82
N ASP A 222 -8.45 -3.10 13.70
CA ASP A 222 -9.80 -3.68 13.66
C ASP A 222 -9.78 -5.21 13.79
N ALA A 223 -8.74 -5.88 13.27
CA ALA A 223 -8.61 -7.33 13.34
C ALA A 223 -7.14 -7.79 13.34
N ILE A 224 -6.90 -8.90 14.01
CA ILE A 224 -5.59 -9.56 14.09
C ILE A 224 -5.72 -10.99 13.57
N VAL A 225 -4.78 -11.40 12.73
CA VAL A 225 -4.65 -12.76 12.21
C VAL A 225 -3.27 -13.28 12.60
N VAL A 226 -3.22 -14.47 13.20
CA VAL A 226 -1.95 -15.18 13.40
C VAL A 226 -1.63 -15.92 12.11
N GLY A 227 -0.53 -15.52 11.49
CA GLY A 227 -0.05 -16.10 10.23
C GLY A 227 0.52 -17.50 10.43
N LYS A 228 0.64 -18.24 9.33
CA LYS A 228 1.31 -19.54 9.30
C LYS A 228 2.83 -19.32 9.36
N PRO A 229 3.59 -20.23 10.02
CA PRO A 229 5.05 -20.08 10.12
C PRO A 229 5.78 -19.96 8.78
N GLU A 230 5.28 -20.60 7.73
CA GLU A 230 5.84 -20.54 6.37
C GLU A 230 5.65 -19.18 5.68
N ASN A 231 4.77 -18.31 6.21
CA ASN A 231 4.42 -16.99 5.70
C ASN A 231 4.73 -15.87 6.71
N SER A 232 5.65 -16.15 7.64
CA SER A 232 6.05 -15.24 8.72
C SER A 232 7.41 -14.60 8.46
#